data_689eb399b2fba12690ade8e62fe778de
#
_entry.id   689eb399b2fba12690ade8e62fe778de
#
_cell.length_a   1.000
_cell.length_b   1.000
_cell.length_c   1.000
_cell.angle_alpha   90.00
_cell.angle_beta   90.00
_cell.angle_gamma   90.00
#
_symmetry.space_group_name_H-M   'P 1'
#
loop_
_entity.id
_entity.type
_entity.pdbx_description
1 polymer ?
#
loop_
_entity_poly.entity_id
_entity_poly.type
_entity_poly.pdbx_seq_one_letter_code
_entity_poly.pdbx_strand_id
1 'polypeptide(L)'
;INLITHKYVVLLNSDVRVTKNWLQAPIEFLNSNLDYAACQPKILDDKIPLKFEYSGASGGYIDVLGYPFCRGRIFDSLEDDKGQYDHIKDIFWASGAALFARREVYLKLGGLDESFFAHQEEIDLCWRILNEGHKIACIPQSIVYHLGGASLDKSRPKKTFLNFRNNLVMLLKNLPLYALPIIFIRLVLDGFAGIKFITEGKIFHSFAILKAHISFYLKIPSTVIKRRKTSTISSEIKYKGSILTDYYLKGNKRFNDLN
;
A
#
# COMPACT_ATOMS: atom_id res chain seq x y z
N ILE A 1 18.62 11.51 1.13
CA ILE A 1 17.80 12.06 2.22
C ILE A 1 18.66 12.45 3.43
N ASN A 2 19.76 11.75 3.74
CA ASN A 2 20.66 12.12 4.85
C ASN A 2 21.30 13.50 4.70
N LEU A 3 21.51 13.97 3.47
CA LEU A 3 22.08 15.29 3.16
C LEU A 3 21.05 16.43 3.16
N ILE A 4 19.76 16.12 3.30
CA ILE A 4 18.69 17.11 3.29
C ILE A 4 18.44 17.58 4.71
N THR A 5 18.28 18.89 4.92
CA THR A 5 17.98 19.49 6.23
C THR A 5 16.50 19.86 6.41
N HIS A 6 15.69 19.73 5.36
CA HIS A 6 14.27 20.09 5.39
C HIS A 6 13.46 19.17 6.31
N LYS A 7 12.37 19.71 6.86
CA LYS A 7 11.47 19.03 7.81
C LYS A 7 10.72 17.87 7.19
N TYR A 8 10.43 17.92 5.89
CA TYR A 8 9.66 16.93 5.17
C TYR A 8 10.46 16.35 4.01
N VAL A 9 10.14 15.12 3.66
CA VAL A 9 10.55 14.44 2.43
C VAL A 9 9.31 14.03 1.65
N VAL A 10 9.40 14.08 0.32
CA VAL A 10 8.36 13.61 -0.57
C VAL A 10 8.96 12.54 -1.48
N LEU A 11 8.38 11.34 -1.43
CA LEU A 11 8.63 10.32 -2.43
C LEU A 11 7.67 10.59 -3.58
N LEU A 12 8.20 10.81 -4.77
CA LEU A 12 7.42 11.14 -5.96
C LEU A 12 7.90 10.29 -7.12
N ASN A 13 6.99 9.56 -7.76
CA ASN A 13 7.32 8.80 -8.95
C ASN A 13 7.57 9.73 -10.14
N SER A 14 8.45 9.32 -11.04
CA SER A 14 8.82 10.10 -12.23
C SER A 14 7.69 10.22 -13.27
N ASP A 15 6.64 9.41 -13.15
CA ASP A 15 5.47 9.41 -14.01
C ASP A 15 4.22 10.04 -13.34
N VAL A 16 4.46 10.88 -12.32
CA VAL A 16 3.42 11.69 -11.68
C VAL A 16 3.43 13.11 -12.21
N ARG A 17 2.28 13.57 -12.66
CA ARG A 17 2.02 14.99 -13.00
C ARG A 17 1.33 15.66 -11.82
N VAL A 18 1.97 16.71 -11.32
CA VAL A 18 1.49 17.48 -10.16
C VAL A 18 0.62 18.67 -10.60
N THR A 19 -0.32 19.08 -9.74
CA THR A 19 -1.13 20.27 -9.93
C THR A 19 -0.46 21.51 -9.31
N LYS A 20 -0.95 22.71 -9.64
CA LYS A 20 -0.48 23.95 -9.01
C LYS A 20 -0.72 23.87 -7.50
N ASN A 21 0.28 24.26 -6.71
CA ASN A 21 0.25 24.32 -5.25
C ASN A 21 -0.03 22.95 -4.55
N TRP A 22 0.22 21.83 -5.21
CA TRP A 22 -0.04 20.49 -4.66
C TRP A 22 0.68 20.19 -3.35
N LEU A 23 1.79 20.87 -3.06
CA LEU A 23 2.55 20.73 -1.81
C LEU A 23 1.88 21.41 -0.62
N GLN A 24 1.05 22.44 -0.87
CA GLN A 24 0.57 23.34 0.17
C GLN A 24 -0.28 22.60 1.21
N ALA A 25 -1.38 22.01 0.79
CA ALA A 25 -2.32 21.36 1.72
C ALA A 25 -1.70 20.20 2.54
N PRO A 26 -0.87 19.29 1.95
CA PRO A 26 -0.16 18.27 2.72
C PRO A 26 0.83 18.85 3.74
N ILE A 27 1.58 19.87 3.39
CA ILE A 27 2.56 20.49 4.31
C ILE A 27 1.85 21.25 5.42
N GLU A 28 0.81 22.04 5.14
CA GLU A 28 0.00 22.72 6.14
C GLU A 28 -0.66 21.73 7.09
N PHE A 29 -1.22 20.62 6.57
CA PHE A 29 -1.79 19.57 7.37
C PHE A 29 -0.76 18.95 8.34
N LEU A 30 0.41 18.56 7.85
CA LEU A 30 1.45 18.01 8.69
C LEU A 30 2.01 19.04 9.68
N ASN A 31 2.04 20.32 9.37
CA ASN A 31 2.48 21.36 10.31
C ASN A 31 1.50 21.51 11.49
N SER A 32 0.20 21.42 11.21
CA SER A 32 -0.86 21.62 12.19
C SER A 32 -1.21 20.37 13.01
N ASN A 33 -0.79 19.17 12.56
CA ASN A 33 -1.18 17.88 13.15
C ASN A 33 0.07 17.05 13.46
N LEU A 34 0.62 17.23 14.67
CA LEU A 34 1.91 16.64 15.05
C LEU A 34 1.90 15.12 15.25
N ASP A 35 0.74 14.52 15.47
CA ASP A 35 0.53 13.07 15.57
C ASP A 35 0.58 12.36 14.19
N TYR A 36 0.48 13.11 13.08
CA TYR A 36 0.62 12.54 11.73
C TYR A 36 2.09 12.60 11.26
N ALA A 37 2.64 11.47 10.88
CA ALA A 37 4.00 11.37 10.36
C ALA A 37 4.07 11.27 8.84
N ALA A 38 2.97 10.91 8.18
CA ALA A 38 2.91 10.85 6.72
C ALA A 38 1.52 11.22 6.20
N CYS A 39 1.45 11.59 4.92
CA CYS A 39 0.20 11.75 4.20
C CYS A 39 0.41 11.56 2.70
N GLN A 40 -0.71 11.46 1.95
CA GLN A 40 -0.71 11.48 0.49
C GLN A 40 -1.78 12.43 -0.04
N PRO A 41 -1.62 12.99 -1.24
CA PRO A 41 -2.70 13.64 -1.98
C PRO A 41 -3.72 12.62 -2.49
N LYS A 42 -4.84 13.07 -3.05
CA LYS A 42 -5.69 12.28 -3.94
C LYS A 42 -4.92 11.99 -5.23
N ILE A 43 -4.92 10.73 -5.66
CA ILE A 43 -4.21 10.28 -6.86
C ILE A 43 -5.22 9.84 -7.91
N LEU A 44 -5.26 10.56 -9.03
CA LEU A 44 -6.13 10.29 -10.17
C LEU A 44 -5.33 9.73 -11.35
N ASP A 45 -6.02 9.06 -12.25
CA ASP A 45 -5.42 8.54 -13.48
C ASP A 45 -5.10 9.69 -14.45
N ASP A 46 -3.89 9.74 -14.98
CA ASP A 46 -3.48 10.82 -15.88
C ASP A 46 -4.12 10.73 -17.26
N LYS A 47 -4.52 9.53 -17.69
CA LYS A 47 -5.23 9.29 -18.96
C LYS A 47 -6.73 9.54 -18.85
N ILE A 48 -7.31 9.27 -17.67
CA ILE A 48 -8.72 9.42 -17.38
C ILE A 48 -8.89 10.23 -16.10
N PRO A 49 -8.75 11.57 -16.16
CA PRO A 49 -8.62 12.45 -14.98
C PRO A 49 -9.79 12.44 -14.00
N LEU A 50 -10.93 11.86 -14.37
CA LEU A 50 -12.10 11.66 -13.49
C LEU A 50 -12.14 10.28 -12.86
N LYS A 51 -11.08 9.49 -12.97
CA LYS A 51 -10.98 8.15 -12.41
C LYS A 51 -9.87 8.08 -11.37
N PHE A 52 -10.12 7.33 -10.29
CA PHE A 52 -9.06 7.05 -9.33
C PHE A 52 -7.95 6.21 -9.96
N GLU A 53 -6.72 6.49 -9.56
CA GLU A 53 -5.57 5.74 -10.03
C GLU A 53 -5.42 4.42 -9.25
N TYR A 54 -4.82 3.42 -9.87
CA TYR A 54 -4.70 2.05 -9.35
C TYR A 54 -3.85 1.95 -8.08
N SER A 55 -2.76 2.73 -7.98
CA SER A 55 -1.69 2.53 -6.98
C SER A 55 -1.80 3.45 -5.76
N GLY A 56 -3.00 3.86 -5.36
CA GLY A 56 -3.12 4.71 -4.17
C GLY A 56 -4.44 5.43 -4.06
N ALA A 57 -5.07 5.76 -5.18
CA ALA A 57 -6.40 6.37 -5.22
C ALA A 57 -6.59 7.48 -4.16
N SER A 58 -7.56 7.34 -3.26
CA SER A 58 -7.81 8.27 -2.15
C SER A 58 -7.40 7.68 -0.78
N GLY A 59 -6.25 6.98 -0.75
CA GLY A 59 -5.67 6.38 0.45
C GLY A 59 -5.85 4.87 0.55
N GLY A 60 -4.88 4.21 1.17
CA GLY A 60 -4.78 2.77 1.27
C GLY A 60 -5.22 2.21 2.60
N TYR A 61 -5.78 1.01 2.56
CA TYR A 61 -6.22 0.19 3.68
C TYR A 61 -5.63 -1.22 3.58
N ILE A 62 -5.73 -1.99 4.65
CA ILE A 62 -5.36 -3.40 4.70
C ILE A 62 -6.48 -4.19 5.37
N ASP A 63 -6.78 -5.38 4.87
CA ASP A 63 -7.77 -6.27 5.48
C ASP A 63 -7.17 -7.16 6.58
N VAL A 64 -8.01 -8.01 7.19
CA VAL A 64 -7.58 -8.93 8.26
C VAL A 64 -6.54 -9.95 7.80
N LEU A 65 -6.49 -10.26 6.51
CA LEU A 65 -5.53 -11.20 5.92
C LEU A 65 -4.29 -10.50 5.34
N GLY A 66 -4.21 -9.17 5.47
CA GLY A 66 -3.09 -8.39 4.97
C GLY A 66 -3.12 -8.11 3.46
N TYR A 67 -4.29 -8.13 2.83
CA TYR A 67 -4.47 -7.67 1.45
C TYR A 67 -4.62 -6.16 1.41
N PRO A 68 -3.75 -5.43 0.68
CA PRO A 68 -3.89 -4.00 0.51
C PRO A 68 -4.95 -3.67 -0.54
N PHE A 69 -5.75 -2.66 -0.26
CA PHE A 69 -6.74 -2.07 -1.17
C PHE A 69 -6.83 -0.56 -0.93
N CYS A 70 -7.60 0.17 -1.73
CA CYS A 70 -7.68 1.62 -1.63
C CYS A 70 -9.12 2.12 -1.58
N ARG A 71 -9.30 3.27 -0.99
CA ARG A 71 -10.53 4.07 -1.10
C ARG A 71 -10.58 4.66 -2.52
N GLY A 72 -11.43 4.08 -3.37
CA GLY A 72 -11.51 4.34 -4.82
C GLY A 72 -11.03 3.18 -5.70
N ARG A 73 -10.48 2.09 -5.10
CA ARG A 73 -10.08 0.89 -5.84
C ARG A 73 -10.08 -0.38 -4.99
N ILE A 74 -10.79 -1.40 -5.45
CA ILE A 74 -10.72 -2.77 -4.91
C ILE A 74 -10.34 -3.72 -6.03
N PHE A 75 -9.19 -4.39 -5.94
CA PHE A 75 -8.58 -5.20 -7.01
C PHE A 75 -8.56 -4.46 -8.35
N ASP A 76 -9.25 -4.97 -9.38
CA ASP A 76 -9.30 -4.36 -10.71
C ASP A 76 -10.47 -3.38 -10.88
N SER A 77 -11.34 -3.24 -9.87
CA SER A 77 -12.45 -2.28 -9.89
C SER A 77 -11.97 -0.91 -9.44
N LEU A 78 -11.96 0.05 -10.37
CA LEU A 78 -11.64 1.45 -10.16
C LEU A 78 -12.93 2.26 -10.16
N GLU A 79 -13.06 3.16 -9.18
CA GLU A 79 -14.18 4.08 -9.08
C GLU A 79 -13.91 5.38 -9.85
N ASP A 80 -14.99 6.01 -10.34
CA ASP A 80 -14.92 7.38 -10.84
C ASP A 80 -14.87 8.34 -9.64
N ASP A 81 -14.08 9.41 -9.74
CA ASP A 81 -14.07 10.48 -8.75
C ASP A 81 -15.27 11.41 -8.97
N LYS A 82 -16.20 11.37 -8.04
CA LYS A 82 -17.41 12.21 -7.99
C LYS A 82 -17.41 13.10 -6.74
N GLY A 83 -16.24 13.29 -6.12
CA GLY A 83 -16.10 14.01 -4.86
C GLY A 83 -16.47 13.19 -3.62
N GLN A 84 -16.81 11.90 -3.77
CA GLN A 84 -17.22 11.03 -2.65
C GLN A 84 -16.14 10.86 -1.58
N TYR A 85 -14.88 11.15 -1.90
CA TYR A 85 -13.73 11.03 -1.01
C TYR A 85 -12.98 12.35 -0.80
N ASP A 86 -13.65 13.51 -0.91
CA ASP A 86 -13.04 14.85 -0.78
C ASP A 86 -12.86 15.33 0.66
N HIS A 87 -12.96 14.43 1.64
CA HIS A 87 -12.67 14.72 3.04
C HIS A 87 -11.36 14.05 3.48
N ILE A 88 -10.61 14.74 4.33
CA ILE A 88 -9.40 14.20 4.97
C ILE A 88 -9.80 12.94 5.75
N LYS A 89 -9.01 11.88 5.58
CA LYS A 89 -9.31 10.60 6.22
C LYS A 89 -8.02 9.90 6.66
N ASP A 90 -8.06 9.32 7.85
CA ASP A 90 -7.01 8.42 8.31
C ASP A 90 -6.94 7.19 7.41
N ILE A 91 -5.72 6.80 7.05
CA ILE A 91 -5.45 5.68 6.15
C ILE A 91 -4.37 4.78 6.74
N PHE A 92 -4.34 3.53 6.30
CA PHE A 92 -3.30 2.60 6.72
C PHE A 92 -1.98 2.84 5.98
N TRP A 93 -2.03 3.12 4.68
CA TRP A 93 -0.84 3.37 3.88
C TRP A 93 -1.05 4.47 2.83
N ALA A 94 0.01 5.22 2.63
CA ALA A 94 0.14 6.22 1.59
C ALA A 94 0.95 5.65 0.43
N SER A 95 0.55 5.99 -0.80
CA SER A 95 1.18 5.50 -2.03
C SER A 95 2.57 6.10 -2.23
N GLY A 96 3.54 5.25 -2.60
CA GLY A 96 4.85 5.70 -3.03
C GLY A 96 4.85 6.60 -4.27
N ALA A 97 3.73 6.67 -4.99
CA ALA A 97 3.59 7.60 -6.11
C ALA A 97 3.69 9.06 -5.67
N ALA A 98 3.16 9.42 -4.46
CA ALA A 98 3.25 10.76 -3.90
C ALA A 98 3.12 10.71 -2.35
N LEU A 99 4.11 10.15 -1.67
CA LEU A 99 4.12 10.02 -0.22
C LEU A 99 4.88 11.18 0.42
N PHE A 100 4.21 11.93 1.29
CA PHE A 100 4.81 12.95 2.15
C PHE A 100 5.12 12.33 3.51
N ALA A 101 6.32 12.57 4.05
CA ALA A 101 6.69 12.07 5.37
C ALA A 101 7.49 13.10 6.16
N ARG A 102 7.34 13.08 7.50
CA ARG A 102 8.29 13.77 8.38
C ARG A 102 9.65 13.11 8.23
N ARG A 103 10.65 13.91 7.85
CA ARG A 103 12.01 13.43 7.61
C ARG A 103 12.59 12.69 8.83
N GLU A 104 12.40 13.21 10.03
CA GLU A 104 12.89 12.60 11.26
C GLU A 104 12.33 11.18 11.47
N VAL A 105 11.00 10.99 11.26
CA VAL A 105 10.35 9.68 11.39
C VAL A 105 10.81 8.74 10.27
N TYR A 106 10.90 9.24 9.03
CA TYR A 106 11.39 8.48 7.89
C TYR A 106 12.81 7.92 8.15
N LEU A 107 13.72 8.78 8.66
CA LEU A 107 15.10 8.38 8.96
C LEU A 107 15.18 7.45 10.17
N LYS A 108 14.45 7.74 11.26
CA LYS A 108 14.38 6.90 12.45
C LYS A 108 13.94 5.47 12.10
N LEU A 109 13.04 5.33 11.15
CA LEU A 109 12.54 4.04 10.69
C LEU A 109 13.45 3.37 9.65
N GLY A 110 14.48 4.05 9.15
CA GLY A 110 15.41 3.53 8.16
C GLY A 110 14.89 3.63 6.72
N GLY A 111 13.86 4.45 6.46
CA GLY A 111 13.31 4.65 5.13
C GLY A 111 12.62 3.43 4.52
N LEU A 112 12.62 3.35 3.20
CA LEU A 112 12.15 2.17 2.46
C LEU A 112 13.13 1.00 2.64
N ASP A 113 12.61 -0.20 2.83
CA ASP A 113 13.43 -1.41 2.93
C ASP A 113 13.81 -1.90 1.54
N GLU A 114 15.08 -1.74 1.16
CA GLU A 114 15.61 -2.10 -0.16
C GLU A 114 15.41 -3.58 -0.53
N SER A 115 15.21 -4.46 0.47
CA SER A 115 14.97 -5.88 0.22
C SER A 115 13.68 -6.18 -0.53
N PHE A 116 12.76 -5.22 -0.58
CA PHE A 116 11.52 -5.31 -1.39
C PHE A 116 11.81 -5.11 -2.88
N PHE A 117 12.79 -4.29 -3.24
CA PHE A 117 13.12 -3.86 -4.60
C PHE A 117 12.05 -2.95 -5.22
N ALA A 118 10.81 -3.39 -5.31
CA ALA A 118 9.65 -2.64 -5.78
C ALA A 118 8.36 -3.32 -5.31
N HIS A 119 7.30 -2.54 -5.13
CA HIS A 119 5.98 -2.90 -4.61
C HIS A 119 5.95 -3.27 -3.13
N GLN A 120 5.07 -2.62 -2.41
CA GLN A 120 4.75 -2.77 -0.98
C GLN A 120 5.85 -2.27 0.00
N GLU A 121 6.95 -1.72 -0.47
CA GLU A 121 7.96 -1.07 0.37
C GLU A 121 7.39 0.17 1.08
N GLU A 122 6.50 0.90 0.42
CA GLU A 122 5.79 2.04 0.98
C GLU A 122 4.73 1.58 2.01
N ILE A 123 4.07 0.45 1.77
CA ILE A 123 3.10 -0.12 2.71
C ILE A 123 3.82 -0.61 3.97
N ASP A 124 4.98 -1.26 3.82
CA ASP A 124 5.84 -1.64 4.93
C ASP A 124 6.30 -0.44 5.75
N LEU A 125 6.73 0.65 5.10
CA LEU A 125 7.11 1.90 5.77
C LEU A 125 5.92 2.47 6.55
N CYS A 126 4.76 2.56 5.93
CA CYS A 126 3.54 3.06 6.55
C CYS A 126 3.15 2.20 7.77
N TRP A 127 3.25 0.88 7.66
CA TRP A 127 2.97 0.00 8.80
C TRP A 127 3.94 0.25 9.98
N ARG A 128 5.23 0.47 9.67
CA ARG A 128 6.23 0.84 10.71
C ARG A 128 5.94 2.20 11.34
N ILE A 129 5.46 3.18 10.56
CA ILE A 129 5.01 4.50 11.06
C ILE A 129 3.85 4.32 12.04
N LEU A 130 2.85 3.52 11.69
CA LEU A 130 1.70 3.23 12.55
C LEU A 130 2.11 2.47 13.82
N ASN A 131 3.06 1.54 13.73
CA ASN A 131 3.59 0.81 14.88
C ASN A 131 4.36 1.70 15.86
N GLU A 132 4.90 2.85 15.43
CA GLU A 132 5.50 3.87 16.32
C GLU A 132 4.44 4.79 16.96
N GLY A 133 3.16 4.58 16.68
CA GLY A 133 2.05 5.35 17.26
C GLY A 133 1.70 6.61 16.47
N HIS A 134 2.31 6.84 15.31
CA HIS A 134 1.94 7.95 14.43
C HIS A 134 0.73 7.60 13.56
N LYS A 135 0.09 8.64 13.01
CA LYS A 135 -1.02 8.52 12.06
C LYS A 135 -0.57 8.85 10.62
N ILE A 136 -1.39 8.42 9.67
CA ILE A 136 -1.22 8.70 8.24
C ILE A 136 -2.57 9.16 7.68
N ALA A 137 -2.57 10.16 6.81
CA ALA A 137 -3.81 10.70 6.22
C ALA A 137 -3.77 10.79 4.69
N CYS A 138 -4.94 10.75 4.07
CA CYS A 138 -5.16 11.23 2.71
C CYS A 138 -5.69 12.66 2.75
N ILE A 139 -5.08 13.56 1.98
CA ILE A 139 -5.38 14.99 1.90
C ILE A 139 -5.92 15.31 0.50
N PRO A 140 -7.23 15.16 0.27
CA PRO A 140 -7.81 15.29 -1.08
C PRO A 140 -7.86 16.71 -1.61
N GLN A 141 -7.57 17.73 -0.79
CA GLN A 141 -7.36 19.11 -1.22
C GLN A 141 -6.10 19.28 -2.09
N SER A 142 -5.21 18.31 -2.05
CA SER A 142 -4.10 18.17 -2.99
C SER A 142 -4.41 17.02 -3.95
N ILE A 143 -4.22 17.26 -5.24
CA ILE A 143 -4.47 16.29 -6.31
C ILE A 143 -3.22 16.14 -7.15
N VAL A 144 -2.86 14.90 -7.46
CA VAL A 144 -1.84 14.56 -8.45
C VAL A 144 -2.39 13.55 -9.44
N TYR A 145 -1.81 13.51 -10.64
CA TYR A 145 -2.18 12.56 -11.69
C TYR A 145 -1.01 11.60 -11.93
N HIS A 146 -1.29 10.32 -11.92
CA HIS A 146 -0.28 9.28 -12.10
C HIS A 146 -0.57 8.49 -13.37
N LEU A 147 0.43 8.39 -14.26
CA LEU A 147 0.29 7.68 -15.53
C LEU A 147 0.08 6.18 -15.33
N GLY A 148 0.67 5.64 -14.28
CA GLY A 148 0.56 4.24 -13.87
C GLY A 148 1.05 3.23 -14.92
N GLY A 149 1.67 2.15 -14.45
CA GLY A 149 2.13 1.07 -15.33
C GLY A 149 3.41 1.33 -16.11
N ALA A 150 4.02 2.52 -16.01
CA ALA A 150 5.27 2.82 -16.71
C ALA A 150 6.46 1.99 -16.21
N SER A 151 6.48 1.64 -14.93
CA SER A 151 7.63 0.95 -14.32
C SER A 151 7.59 -0.58 -14.40
N LEU A 152 6.40 -1.20 -14.36
CA LEU A 152 6.25 -2.66 -14.53
C LEU A 152 4.86 -2.99 -15.08
N ASP A 153 4.81 -3.47 -16.31
CA ASP A 153 3.60 -3.93 -16.96
C ASP A 153 2.90 -5.02 -16.12
N LYS A 154 1.57 -4.89 -15.95
CA LYS A 154 0.73 -5.86 -15.20
C LYS A 154 0.81 -7.28 -15.77
N SER A 155 1.10 -7.41 -17.06
CA SER A 155 1.21 -8.70 -17.75
C SER A 155 2.48 -9.48 -17.41
N ARG A 156 3.46 -8.87 -16.71
CA ARG A 156 4.76 -9.50 -16.45
C ARG A 156 4.74 -10.36 -15.19
N PRO A 157 5.11 -11.65 -15.27
CA PRO A 157 5.22 -12.56 -14.11
C PRO A 157 6.13 -12.02 -13.00
N LYS A 158 7.13 -11.17 -13.33
CA LYS A 158 8.00 -10.51 -12.35
C LYS A 158 7.20 -9.65 -11.36
N LYS A 159 6.16 -8.94 -11.81
CA LYS A 159 5.29 -8.15 -10.93
C LYS A 159 4.51 -9.05 -9.98
N THR A 160 3.97 -10.16 -10.48
CA THR A 160 3.30 -11.17 -9.65
C THR A 160 4.26 -11.72 -8.60
N PHE A 161 5.46 -12.13 -8.99
CA PHE A 161 6.49 -12.60 -8.05
C PHE A 161 6.75 -11.58 -6.94
N LEU A 162 6.98 -10.31 -7.28
CA LEU A 162 7.26 -9.27 -6.29
C LEU A 162 6.07 -9.05 -5.36
N ASN A 163 4.86 -8.95 -5.87
CA ASN A 163 3.67 -8.72 -5.06
C ASN A 163 3.42 -9.84 -4.04
N PHE A 164 3.50 -11.10 -4.46
CA PHE A 164 3.28 -12.25 -3.58
C PHE A 164 4.40 -12.39 -2.54
N ARG A 165 5.68 -12.33 -2.97
CA ARG A 165 6.82 -12.40 -2.06
C ARG A 165 6.81 -11.26 -1.04
N ASN A 166 6.66 -10.04 -1.52
CA ASN A 166 6.77 -8.84 -0.69
C ASN A 166 5.62 -8.75 0.32
N ASN A 167 4.42 -9.19 -0.07
CA ASN A 167 3.30 -9.24 0.87
C ASN A 167 3.58 -10.20 2.03
N LEU A 168 4.07 -11.40 1.77
CA LEU A 168 4.44 -12.36 2.82
C LEU A 168 5.58 -11.82 3.71
N VAL A 169 6.60 -11.20 3.11
CA VAL A 169 7.70 -10.55 3.84
C VAL A 169 7.18 -9.41 4.72
N MET A 170 6.31 -8.56 4.19
CA MET A 170 5.68 -7.46 4.92
C MET A 170 4.87 -7.96 6.11
N LEU A 171 4.06 -9.02 5.92
CA LEU A 171 3.28 -9.64 6.98
C LEU A 171 4.19 -10.23 8.07
N LEU A 172 5.19 -11.02 7.69
CA LEU A 172 6.15 -11.58 8.65
C LEU A 172 6.85 -10.48 9.45
N LYS A 173 7.22 -9.38 8.81
CA LYS A 173 7.94 -8.26 9.43
C LYS A 173 7.09 -7.47 10.42
N ASN A 174 5.81 -7.24 10.12
CA ASN A 174 4.98 -6.26 10.81
C ASN A 174 3.81 -6.83 11.62
N LEU A 175 3.37 -8.07 11.38
CA LEU A 175 2.31 -8.69 12.18
C LEU A 175 2.77 -8.98 13.62
N PRO A 176 1.91 -8.82 14.63
CA PRO A 176 2.20 -9.32 15.97
C PRO A 176 2.34 -10.84 15.96
N LEU A 177 3.10 -11.39 16.92
CA LEU A 177 3.43 -12.83 16.94
C LEU A 177 2.20 -13.73 16.94
N TYR A 178 1.15 -13.34 17.67
CA TYR A 178 -0.10 -14.12 17.72
C TYR A 178 -0.86 -14.16 16.37
N ALA A 179 -0.57 -13.23 15.47
CA ALA A 179 -1.21 -13.15 14.14
C ALA A 179 -0.40 -13.83 13.03
N LEU A 180 0.78 -14.39 13.33
CA LEU A 180 1.60 -15.10 12.34
C LEU A 180 0.88 -16.26 11.63
N PRO A 181 -0.09 -17.00 12.24
CA PRO A 181 -0.89 -17.98 11.51
C PRO A 181 -1.60 -17.44 10.26
N ILE A 182 -1.83 -16.13 10.17
CA ILE A 182 -2.34 -15.47 8.96
C ILE A 182 -1.44 -15.76 7.75
N ILE A 183 -0.12 -15.86 7.93
CA ILE A 183 0.83 -16.14 6.86
C ILE A 183 0.56 -17.51 6.24
N PHE A 184 0.24 -18.51 7.06
CA PHE A 184 -0.13 -19.85 6.56
C PHE A 184 -1.42 -19.78 5.72
N ILE A 185 -2.45 -19.07 6.20
CA ILE A 185 -3.70 -18.87 5.44
C ILE A 185 -3.40 -18.17 4.11
N ARG A 186 -2.51 -17.18 4.11
CA ARG A 186 -2.09 -16.47 2.88
C ARG A 186 -1.38 -17.39 1.90
N LEU A 187 -0.47 -18.26 2.34
CA LEU A 187 0.19 -19.23 1.48
C LEU A 187 -0.84 -20.16 0.79
N VAL A 188 -1.87 -20.60 1.52
CA VAL A 188 -2.95 -21.42 0.94
C VAL A 188 -3.75 -20.63 -0.09
N LEU A 189 -4.16 -19.38 0.23
CA LEU A 189 -4.90 -18.52 -0.70
C LEU A 189 -4.08 -18.15 -1.94
N ASP A 190 -2.78 -17.96 -1.78
CA ASP A 190 -1.86 -17.75 -2.90
C ASP A 190 -1.79 -18.97 -3.82
N GLY A 191 -1.90 -20.19 -3.25
CA GLY A 191 -2.05 -21.43 -4.01
C GLY A 191 -3.30 -21.43 -4.88
N PHE A 192 -4.46 -21.02 -4.33
CA PHE A 192 -5.70 -20.87 -5.13
C PHE A 192 -5.55 -19.82 -6.23
N ALA A 193 -4.88 -18.71 -5.96
CA ALA A 193 -4.56 -17.72 -7.00
C ALA A 193 -3.68 -18.33 -8.12
N GLY A 194 -2.73 -19.20 -7.75
CA GLY A 194 -1.92 -19.95 -8.72
C GLY A 194 -2.76 -20.87 -9.60
N ILE A 195 -3.70 -21.62 -9.02
CA ILE A 195 -4.65 -22.48 -9.78
C ILE A 195 -5.48 -21.62 -10.74
N LYS A 196 -6.02 -20.50 -10.27
CA LYS A 196 -6.77 -19.55 -11.12
C LYS A 196 -5.94 -19.08 -12.32
N PHE A 197 -4.66 -18.73 -12.13
CA PHE A 197 -3.79 -18.34 -13.24
C PHE A 197 -3.58 -19.49 -14.25
N ILE A 198 -3.51 -20.74 -13.81
CA ILE A 198 -3.43 -21.89 -14.70
C ILE A 198 -4.70 -22.00 -15.55
N THR A 199 -5.88 -21.90 -14.92
CA THR A 199 -7.17 -21.98 -15.66
C THR A 199 -7.37 -20.83 -16.64
N GLU A 200 -6.72 -19.68 -16.41
CA GLU A 200 -6.72 -18.53 -17.33
C GLU A 200 -5.61 -18.63 -18.42
N GLY A 201 -4.86 -19.74 -18.48
CA GLY A 201 -3.74 -19.88 -19.43
C GLY A 201 -2.48 -19.10 -19.07
N LYS A 202 -2.42 -18.48 -17.88
CA LYS A 202 -1.31 -17.64 -17.42
C LYS A 202 -0.30 -18.44 -16.57
N ILE A 203 0.18 -19.55 -17.09
CA ILE A 203 1.02 -20.51 -16.33
C ILE A 203 2.29 -19.88 -15.74
N PHE A 204 2.91 -18.91 -16.42
CA PHE A 204 4.10 -18.22 -15.91
C PHE A 204 3.82 -17.39 -14.64
N HIS A 205 2.58 -16.92 -14.43
CA HIS A 205 2.19 -16.25 -13.17
C HIS A 205 2.10 -17.25 -12.02
N SER A 206 1.64 -18.49 -12.26
CA SER A 206 1.63 -19.56 -11.26
C SER A 206 3.05 -19.95 -10.86
N PHE A 207 3.96 -20.10 -11.80
CA PHE A 207 5.39 -20.29 -11.50
C PHE A 207 5.99 -19.11 -10.73
N ALA A 208 5.54 -17.88 -11.00
CA ALA A 208 6.00 -16.70 -10.27
C ALA A 208 5.55 -16.74 -8.80
N ILE A 209 4.34 -17.25 -8.49
CA ILE A 209 3.87 -17.45 -7.11
C ILE A 209 4.74 -18.50 -6.40
N LEU A 210 4.99 -19.65 -7.04
CA LEU A 210 5.85 -20.67 -6.47
C LEU A 210 7.25 -20.13 -6.14
N LYS A 211 7.87 -19.40 -7.09
CA LYS A 211 9.15 -18.73 -6.86
C LYS A 211 9.08 -17.70 -5.72
N ALA A 212 7.94 -16.99 -5.59
CA ALA A 212 7.73 -16.03 -4.52
C ALA A 212 7.72 -16.70 -3.15
N HIS A 213 7.06 -17.86 -3.01
CA HIS A 213 7.05 -18.64 -1.77
C HIS A 213 8.46 -19.15 -1.42
N ILE A 214 9.19 -19.72 -2.37
CA ILE A 214 10.57 -20.16 -2.15
C ILE A 214 11.43 -18.98 -1.69
N SER A 215 11.34 -17.85 -2.39
CA SER A 215 12.10 -16.64 -2.04
C SER A 215 11.70 -16.08 -0.68
N PHE A 216 10.42 -16.16 -0.29
CA PHE A 216 9.94 -15.79 1.03
C PHE A 216 10.60 -16.66 2.12
N TYR A 217 10.58 -17.99 1.97
CA TYR A 217 11.22 -18.90 2.93
C TYR A 217 12.71 -18.59 3.13
N LEU A 218 13.43 -18.34 2.04
CA LEU A 218 14.86 -17.97 2.09
C LEU A 218 15.08 -16.61 2.79
N LYS A 219 14.10 -15.72 2.76
CA LYS A 219 14.15 -14.40 3.42
C LYS A 219 13.72 -14.41 4.89
N ILE A 220 13.15 -15.50 5.42
CA ILE A 220 12.66 -15.57 6.80
C ILE A 220 13.74 -15.12 7.80
N PRO A 221 14.98 -15.66 7.80
CA PRO A 221 15.96 -15.28 8.81
C PRO A 221 16.27 -13.78 8.81
N SER A 222 16.52 -13.19 7.63
CA SER A 222 16.81 -11.77 7.50
C SER A 222 15.61 -10.88 7.83
N THR A 223 14.39 -11.34 7.55
CA THR A 223 13.16 -10.62 7.85
C THR A 223 12.88 -10.62 9.36
N VAL A 224 13.09 -11.75 10.05
CA VAL A 224 12.90 -11.86 11.51
C VAL A 224 13.83 -10.90 12.25
N ILE A 225 15.08 -10.75 11.81
CA ILE A 225 16.03 -9.78 12.40
C ILE A 225 15.52 -8.33 12.25
N LYS A 226 14.81 -8.02 11.17
CA LYS A 226 14.24 -6.69 10.91
C LYS A 226 12.94 -6.41 11.64
N ARG A 227 12.33 -7.39 12.31
CA ARG A 227 11.10 -7.18 13.07
C ARG A 227 11.32 -6.17 14.18
N ARG A 228 10.35 -5.29 14.33
CA ARG A 228 10.30 -4.31 15.41
C ARG A 228 9.13 -4.64 16.35
N LYS A 229 9.09 -3.95 17.50
CA LYS A 229 7.94 -4.03 18.39
C LYS A 229 6.69 -3.58 17.63
N THR A 230 5.63 -4.37 17.71
CA THR A 230 4.34 -4.04 17.12
C THR A 230 3.46 -3.35 18.15
N SER A 231 2.81 -2.26 17.76
CA SER A 231 1.76 -1.61 18.55
C SER A 231 0.37 -2.07 18.10
N THR A 232 -0.64 -1.79 18.92
CA THR A 232 -2.03 -1.98 18.52
C THR A 232 -2.42 -0.85 17.57
N ILE A 233 -2.57 -1.18 16.29
CA ILE A 233 -3.05 -0.24 15.26
C ILE A 233 -4.56 -0.07 15.42
N SER A 234 -5.05 1.18 15.32
CA SER A 234 -6.48 1.50 15.40
C SER A 234 -7.29 0.64 14.41
N SER A 235 -8.40 0.11 14.91
CA SER A 235 -9.33 -0.66 14.10
C SER A 235 -10.07 0.17 13.04
N GLU A 236 -9.95 1.49 13.09
CA GLU A 236 -10.61 2.40 12.14
C GLU A 236 -9.92 2.44 10.78
N ILE A 237 -8.59 2.18 10.76
CA ILE A 237 -7.78 2.19 9.54
C ILE A 237 -7.47 0.79 9.02
N LYS A 238 -7.79 -0.25 9.80
CA LYS A 238 -7.66 -1.65 9.40
C LYS A 238 -9.05 -2.24 9.15
N TYR A 239 -9.29 -2.70 7.93
CA TYR A 239 -10.56 -3.31 7.59
C TYR A 239 -10.75 -4.63 8.35
N LYS A 240 -11.89 -4.76 9.04
CA LYS A 240 -12.19 -5.92 9.91
C LYS A 240 -12.67 -7.15 9.15
N GLY A 241 -13.02 -7.00 7.87
CA GLY A 241 -13.45 -8.07 6.99
C GLY A 241 -12.32 -8.62 6.12
N SER A 242 -12.65 -9.54 5.23
CA SER A 242 -11.77 -10.00 4.16
C SER A 242 -12.20 -9.38 2.84
N ILE A 243 -11.32 -8.60 2.23
CA ILE A 243 -11.59 -7.97 0.94
C ILE A 243 -11.79 -9.00 -0.19
N LEU A 244 -11.20 -10.20 -0.06
CA LEU A 244 -11.45 -11.30 -0.99
C LEU A 244 -12.91 -11.77 -0.94
N THR A 245 -13.44 -12.00 0.28
CA THR A 245 -14.83 -12.43 0.49
C THR A 245 -15.79 -11.34 -0.01
N ASP A 246 -15.53 -10.08 0.34
CA ASP A 246 -16.40 -8.98 -0.05
C ASP A 246 -16.44 -8.80 -1.57
N TYR A 247 -15.29 -8.84 -2.22
CA TYR A 247 -15.18 -8.64 -3.66
C TYR A 247 -15.70 -9.82 -4.48
N TYR A 248 -15.26 -11.06 -4.16
CA TYR A 248 -15.55 -12.23 -5.00
C TYR A 248 -16.84 -12.95 -4.63
N LEU A 249 -17.25 -12.95 -3.34
CA LEU A 249 -18.46 -13.67 -2.91
C LEU A 249 -19.66 -12.75 -2.71
N LYS A 250 -19.45 -11.53 -2.16
CA LYS A 250 -20.55 -10.57 -1.93
C LYS A 250 -20.75 -9.60 -3.09
N GLY A 251 -19.79 -9.48 -4.02
CA GLY A 251 -19.87 -8.56 -5.15
C GLY A 251 -19.62 -7.09 -4.81
N ASN A 252 -19.09 -6.77 -3.63
CA ASN A 252 -18.78 -5.42 -3.18
C ASN A 252 -17.55 -4.90 -3.92
N LYS A 253 -17.74 -4.01 -4.87
CA LYS A 253 -16.68 -3.52 -5.76
C LYS A 253 -16.25 -2.09 -5.48
N ARG A 254 -16.96 -1.37 -4.59
CA ARG A 254 -16.68 0.00 -4.19
C ARG A 254 -16.31 0.04 -2.71
N PHE A 255 -15.48 1.02 -2.35
CA PHE A 255 -15.06 1.17 -0.96
C PHE A 255 -16.26 1.45 -0.02
N ASN A 256 -17.23 2.24 -0.46
CA ASN A 256 -18.43 2.54 0.34
C ASN A 256 -19.39 1.35 0.50
N ASP A 257 -19.20 0.27 -0.28
CA ASP A 257 -19.99 -0.97 -0.12
C ASP A 257 -19.43 -1.87 1.01
N LEU A 258 -18.25 -1.51 1.54
CA LEU A 258 -17.61 -2.24 2.64
C LEU A 258 -18.15 -1.70 3.98
N ASN A 259 -18.88 -2.51 4.70
CA ASN A 259 -19.44 -2.21 6.04
C ASN A 259 -18.47 -2.57 7.16
#